data_930b80c9167041b3ae6e70fffa6dabb9
#
_entry.id   930b80c9167041b3ae6e70fffa6dabb9
#
_cell.length_a   1.000
_cell.length_b   1.000
_cell.length_c   1.000
_cell.angle_alpha   90.00
_cell.angle_beta   90.00
_cell.angle_gamma   90.00
#
_symmetry.space_group_name_H-M   'P 1'
#
loop_
_entity.id
_entity.type
_entity.pdbx_description
1 polymer ?
#
loop_
_entity_poly.entity_id
_entity_poly.type
_entity_poly.pdbx_seq_one_letter_code
_entity_poly.pdbx_strand_id
1 'polypeptide(L)'
;LLILPLFFLVLFNGKKYEEAVIDRLSVPVKLCLEGQDCGSAAQATQVMASAPIEVKKVELSQGSEHTIKMLNSGEGGQMIFESAVIKVSVGDTINFKAVDMSHNSASIDGMVPEGAENWAGQMNMDISVTLDTEGVYVYQCDPHVMMAMIGVIQVGEAVNLDEIKEASTKLKPSFVMNPERIDTYLSQL
;
A
#
# COMPACT_ATOMS: atom_id res chain seq x y z
N LEU A 1 41.87 -5.54 -46.33
CA LEU A 1 40.86 -4.48 -46.42
C LEU A 1 40.18 -4.36 -45.06
N LEU A 2 40.67 -3.42 -44.20
CA LEU A 2 40.13 -3.13 -42.88
C LEU A 2 38.90 -2.22 -43.02
N ILE A 3 37.80 -2.58 -42.40
CA ILE A 3 36.66 -1.68 -42.17
C ILE A 3 36.50 -1.52 -40.66
N LEU A 4 36.88 -0.34 -40.13
CA LEU A 4 36.58 0.08 -38.78
C LEU A 4 35.10 0.47 -38.65
N PRO A 5 34.40 0.12 -37.58
CA PRO A 5 33.12 0.72 -37.27
C PRO A 5 33.30 2.08 -36.55
N LEU A 6 32.60 3.05 -37.09
CA LEU A 6 32.51 4.45 -36.62
C LEU A 6 31.81 4.51 -35.24
N PHE A 7 32.56 4.90 -34.23
CA PHE A 7 31.99 5.23 -32.92
C PHE A 7 31.30 6.58 -33.01
N PHE A 8 29.96 6.57 -32.90
CA PHE A 8 29.16 7.79 -32.72
C PHE A 8 29.22 8.20 -31.24
N LEU A 9 30.08 9.18 -30.97
CA LEU A 9 30.16 9.83 -29.66
C LEU A 9 29.03 10.87 -29.55
N VAL A 10 27.94 10.53 -28.89
CA VAL A 10 26.89 11.49 -28.54
C VAL A 10 27.29 12.19 -27.26
N LEU A 11 27.79 13.41 -27.38
CA LEU A 11 28.01 14.32 -26.25
C LEU A 11 26.66 14.86 -25.76
N PHE A 12 26.15 14.33 -24.67
CA PHE A 12 25.05 14.96 -23.94
C PHE A 12 25.63 16.05 -23.02
N ASN A 13 25.27 17.28 -23.37
CA ASN A 13 25.57 18.50 -22.62
C ASN A 13 24.98 18.39 -21.21
N GLY A 14 25.85 18.36 -20.19
CA GLY A 14 25.45 18.39 -18.79
C GLY A 14 24.75 19.71 -18.43
N LYS A 15 23.46 19.67 -18.24
CA LYS A 15 22.72 20.65 -17.46
C LYS A 15 22.29 19.99 -16.15
N LYS A 16 22.92 20.44 -15.06
CA LYS A 16 22.40 20.25 -13.72
C LYS A 16 21.03 20.90 -13.65
N TYR A 17 20.02 20.11 -13.33
CA TYR A 17 18.74 20.66 -12.88
C TYR A 17 18.89 21.00 -11.39
N GLU A 18 19.07 22.25 -11.09
CA GLU A 18 18.79 22.79 -9.76
C GLU A 18 17.28 22.75 -9.56
N GLU A 19 16.86 22.13 -8.45
CA GLU A 19 15.47 22.16 -8.01
C GLU A 19 15.05 23.61 -7.79
N ALA A 20 14.23 24.14 -8.69
CA ALA A 20 13.57 25.41 -8.50
C ALA A 20 12.46 25.21 -7.45
N VAL A 21 12.76 25.60 -6.22
CA VAL A 21 11.76 25.88 -5.20
C VAL A 21 10.88 27.00 -5.74
N ILE A 22 9.69 26.68 -6.21
CA ILE A 22 8.72 27.70 -6.65
C ILE A 22 8.10 28.29 -5.38
N ASP A 23 8.70 29.39 -4.94
CA ASP A 23 8.11 30.30 -3.96
C ASP A 23 6.93 31.04 -4.64
N ARG A 24 5.72 30.46 -4.50
CA ARG A 24 4.48 31.10 -4.93
C ARG A 24 3.79 31.79 -3.75
N LEU A 25 4.38 32.86 -3.29
CA LEU A 25 3.68 33.85 -2.47
C LEU A 25 3.95 35.25 -3.04
N SER A 26 3.36 35.55 -4.18
CA SER A 26 3.18 36.93 -4.64
C SER A 26 1.69 37.17 -4.81
N VAL A 27 1.03 37.49 -3.70
CA VAL A 27 -0.30 38.12 -3.74
C VAL A 27 -0.07 39.60 -4.09
N PRO A 28 -0.63 40.15 -5.16
CA PRO A 28 -0.51 41.59 -5.45
C PRO A 28 -1.30 42.36 -4.39
N VAL A 29 -0.58 43.08 -3.54
CA VAL A 29 -1.18 44.07 -2.65
C VAL A 29 -1.66 45.22 -3.55
N LYS A 30 -2.96 45.34 -3.71
CA LYS A 30 -3.61 46.44 -4.38
C LYS A 30 -3.59 47.64 -3.43
N LEU A 31 -2.68 48.59 -3.70
CA LEU A 31 -2.61 49.84 -2.99
C LEU A 31 -3.86 50.68 -3.32
N CYS A 32 -4.79 50.82 -2.39
CA CYS A 32 -5.88 51.76 -2.48
C CYS A 32 -5.39 53.15 -2.07
N LEU A 33 -5.33 54.09 -3.02
CA LEU A 33 -5.18 55.49 -2.76
C LEU A 33 -6.52 56.08 -2.30
N GLU A 34 -6.44 56.87 -1.26
CA GLU A 34 -7.42 57.66 -0.53
C GLU A 34 -8.79 57.93 -1.17
N GLY A 35 -9.82 57.54 -0.41
CA GLY A 35 -11.11 58.22 -0.41
C GLY A 35 -12.30 57.48 -1.00
N GLN A 36 -12.66 56.28 -0.49
CA GLN A 36 -14.04 55.79 -0.54
C GLN A 36 -14.26 54.61 0.46
N ASP A 37 -15.33 54.71 1.23
CA ASP A 37 -15.83 53.66 2.14
C ASP A 37 -16.01 52.32 1.41
N CYS A 38 -15.15 51.33 1.70
CA CYS A 38 -15.36 49.93 1.31
C CYS A 38 -15.69 49.12 2.56
N GLY A 39 -16.91 49.26 3.01
CA GLY A 39 -17.51 48.30 3.90
C GLY A 39 -17.87 47.03 3.14
N SER A 40 -17.00 46.03 3.16
CA SER A 40 -17.31 44.63 2.89
C SER A 40 -16.25 43.78 3.54
N ALA A 41 -16.65 43.11 4.62
CA ALA A 41 -15.80 42.14 5.31
C ALA A 41 -15.46 40.98 4.35
N ALA A 42 -14.26 41.00 3.80
CA ALA A 42 -13.70 39.84 3.15
C ALA A 42 -13.36 38.82 4.25
N GLN A 43 -14.23 37.83 4.39
CA GLN A 43 -13.92 36.61 5.15
C GLN A 43 -12.71 35.94 4.47
N ALA A 44 -11.54 36.07 5.07
CA ALA A 44 -10.41 35.26 4.72
C ALA A 44 -10.74 33.81 5.04
N THR A 45 -11.06 33.03 4.00
CA THR A 45 -11.16 31.58 4.11
C THR A 45 -9.76 31.07 4.44
N GLN A 46 -9.52 30.79 5.72
CA GLN A 46 -8.34 30.06 6.13
C GLN A 46 -8.46 28.66 5.55
N VAL A 47 -7.70 28.37 4.49
CA VAL A 47 -7.46 27.02 4.05
C VAL A 47 -6.66 26.36 5.18
N MET A 48 -7.35 25.59 6.01
CA MET A 48 -6.69 24.73 6.97
C MET A 48 -5.87 23.71 6.17
N ALA A 49 -4.56 23.90 6.15
CA ALA A 49 -3.64 22.87 5.70
C ALA A 49 -3.88 21.66 6.62
N SER A 50 -4.45 20.59 6.06
CA SER A 50 -4.57 19.32 6.77
C SER A 50 -3.15 18.85 7.10
N ALA A 51 -2.89 18.60 8.37
CA ALA A 51 -1.64 17.99 8.80
C ALA A 51 -1.43 16.67 8.04
N PRO A 52 -0.20 16.30 7.68
CA PRO A 52 0.09 15.02 7.06
C PRO A 52 -0.47 13.91 7.95
N ILE A 53 -1.27 13.03 7.37
CA ILE A 53 -1.73 11.82 8.07
C ILE A 53 -0.50 10.95 8.23
N GLU A 54 0.00 10.86 9.45
CA GLU A 54 1.12 9.98 9.78
C GLU A 54 0.63 8.53 9.74
N VAL A 55 1.01 7.77 8.72
CA VAL A 55 0.66 6.35 8.61
C VAL A 55 1.52 5.58 9.60
N LYS A 56 0.88 4.95 10.57
CA LYS A 56 1.59 4.09 11.53
C LYS A 56 2.14 2.87 10.80
N LYS A 57 3.47 2.70 10.85
CA LYS A 57 4.15 1.53 10.30
C LYS A 57 3.85 0.29 11.14
N VAL A 58 3.78 -0.87 10.48
CA VAL A 58 3.61 -2.16 11.15
C VAL A 58 4.90 -2.51 11.90
N GLU A 59 4.74 -2.94 13.14
CA GLU A 59 5.86 -3.39 13.98
C GLU A 59 6.01 -4.91 13.89
N LEU A 60 7.23 -5.41 14.12
CA LEU A 60 7.50 -6.85 14.14
C LEU A 60 6.69 -7.53 15.25
N SER A 61 5.90 -8.51 14.87
CA SER A 61 5.10 -9.32 15.80
C SER A 61 6.02 -10.22 16.64
N GLN A 62 5.62 -10.47 17.88
CA GLN A 62 6.39 -11.30 18.80
C GLN A 62 6.03 -12.77 18.69
N GLY A 63 7.01 -13.65 18.82
CA GLY A 63 6.82 -15.11 18.73
C GLY A 63 7.00 -15.62 17.30
N SER A 64 6.84 -16.93 17.14
CA SER A 64 6.99 -17.65 15.87
C SER A 64 5.66 -18.19 15.31
N GLU A 65 4.58 -18.01 16.05
CA GLU A 65 3.22 -18.37 15.61
C GLU A 65 2.29 -17.16 15.74
N HIS A 66 1.60 -16.85 14.67
CA HIS A 66 0.70 -15.70 14.59
C HIS A 66 -0.69 -16.15 14.16
N THR A 67 -1.73 -15.52 14.70
CA THR A 67 -3.11 -15.85 14.36
C THR A 67 -3.76 -14.71 13.62
N ILE A 68 -4.37 -15.03 12.47
CA ILE A 68 -5.21 -14.13 11.68
C ILE A 68 -6.62 -14.73 11.65
N LYS A 69 -7.61 -13.95 12.05
CA LYS A 69 -9.00 -14.40 12.07
C LYS A 69 -9.74 -13.95 10.81
N MET A 70 -10.57 -14.83 10.28
CA MET A 70 -11.46 -14.55 9.16
C MET A 70 -12.84 -14.18 9.72
N LEU A 71 -13.29 -12.94 9.48
CA LEU A 71 -14.46 -12.35 10.13
C LEU A 71 -15.40 -11.68 9.12
N ASN A 72 -16.71 -11.83 9.38
CA ASN A 72 -17.74 -11.06 8.68
C ASN A 72 -17.66 -9.56 9.02
N SER A 73 -17.27 -9.22 10.26
CA SER A 73 -17.11 -7.84 10.70
C SER A 73 -16.18 -7.71 11.89
N GLY A 74 -15.52 -6.56 12.02
CA GLY A 74 -14.62 -6.21 13.12
C GLY A 74 -14.21 -4.74 13.03
N GLU A 75 -13.15 -4.33 13.74
CA GLU A 75 -12.70 -2.92 13.75
C GLU A 75 -12.28 -2.42 12.35
N GLY A 76 -11.78 -3.29 11.48
CA GLY A 76 -11.43 -2.96 10.10
C GLY A 76 -12.61 -2.88 9.12
N GLY A 77 -13.86 -3.04 9.58
CA GLY A 77 -15.07 -3.01 8.76
C GLY A 77 -15.70 -4.38 8.52
N GLN A 78 -16.28 -4.56 7.34
CA GLN A 78 -16.92 -5.81 6.95
C GLN A 78 -16.01 -6.65 6.06
N MET A 79 -16.17 -7.97 6.11
CA MET A 79 -15.40 -8.97 5.37
C MET A 79 -13.92 -8.68 5.49
N ILE A 80 -13.36 -9.05 6.64
CA ILE A 80 -11.98 -8.70 7.01
C ILE A 80 -11.20 -9.92 7.51
N PHE A 81 -9.90 -9.83 7.34
CA PHE A 81 -8.95 -10.54 8.19
C PHE A 81 -8.61 -9.67 9.39
N GLU A 82 -8.79 -10.14 10.61
CA GLU A 82 -8.32 -9.44 11.80
C GLU A 82 -6.85 -9.74 11.99
N SER A 83 -6.04 -8.68 12.18
CA SER A 83 -4.60 -8.60 11.95
C SER A 83 -4.29 -8.68 10.44
N ALA A 84 -5.00 -7.87 9.64
CA ALA A 84 -4.89 -7.87 8.19
C ALA A 84 -3.50 -7.45 7.68
N VAL A 85 -2.73 -6.68 8.46
CA VAL A 85 -1.34 -6.31 8.17
C VAL A 85 -0.48 -6.73 9.35
N ILE A 86 0.48 -7.61 9.11
CA ILE A 86 1.44 -8.07 10.12
C ILE A 86 2.85 -8.11 9.55
N LYS A 87 3.84 -7.91 10.42
CA LYS A 87 5.26 -8.13 10.12
C LYS A 87 5.77 -9.28 11.00
N VAL A 88 6.40 -10.25 10.37
CA VAL A 88 6.86 -11.50 11.01
C VAL A 88 8.29 -11.83 10.57
N SER A 89 8.92 -12.79 11.25
CA SER A 89 10.25 -13.28 10.88
C SER A 89 10.17 -14.41 9.85
N VAL A 90 11.25 -14.62 9.11
CA VAL A 90 11.38 -15.78 8.22
C VAL A 90 11.29 -17.07 9.04
N GLY A 91 10.47 -18.03 8.58
CA GLY A 91 10.21 -19.30 9.25
C GLY A 91 9.04 -19.27 10.24
N ASP A 92 8.42 -18.11 10.45
CA ASP A 92 7.23 -18.01 11.30
C ASP A 92 6.01 -18.66 10.62
N THR A 93 5.08 -19.14 11.44
CA THR A 93 3.85 -19.80 11.01
C THR A 93 2.64 -18.90 11.22
N ILE A 94 1.85 -18.73 10.20
CA ILE A 94 0.58 -18.00 10.21
C ILE A 94 -0.58 -18.98 10.31
N ASN A 95 -1.36 -18.86 11.36
CA ASN A 95 -2.56 -19.66 11.60
C ASN A 95 -3.81 -18.84 11.22
N PHE A 96 -4.38 -19.10 10.05
CA PHE A 96 -5.66 -18.51 9.64
C PHE A 96 -6.80 -19.26 10.28
N LYS A 97 -7.65 -18.57 11.04
CA LYS A 97 -8.79 -19.14 11.77
C LYS A 97 -10.11 -18.77 11.13
N ALA A 98 -10.87 -19.77 10.69
CA ALA A 98 -12.23 -19.60 10.18
C ALA A 98 -13.21 -19.38 11.34
N VAL A 99 -13.21 -18.16 11.91
CA VAL A 99 -14.10 -17.82 13.03
C VAL A 99 -15.54 -17.70 12.56
N ASP A 100 -15.74 -16.95 11.47
CA ASP A 100 -17.04 -16.86 10.79
C ASP A 100 -17.09 -17.78 9.57
N MET A 101 -18.31 -18.09 9.12
CA MET A 101 -18.55 -18.95 7.98
C MET A 101 -18.36 -18.25 6.64
N SER A 102 -18.15 -19.03 5.59
CA SER A 102 -18.00 -18.59 4.20
C SER A 102 -16.67 -17.90 3.88
N HIS A 103 -15.63 -18.19 4.62
CA HIS A 103 -14.29 -17.66 4.40
C HIS A 103 -13.27 -18.76 4.12
N ASN A 104 -12.23 -18.36 3.39
CA ASN A 104 -10.98 -19.08 3.25
C ASN A 104 -9.81 -18.08 3.24
N SER A 105 -8.58 -18.57 3.23
CA SER A 105 -7.38 -17.79 2.97
C SER A 105 -6.62 -18.40 1.81
N ALA A 106 -6.33 -17.61 0.79
CA ALA A 106 -5.50 -18.01 -0.35
C ALA A 106 -4.52 -16.90 -0.68
N SER A 107 -3.26 -17.23 -0.98
CA SER A 107 -2.31 -16.28 -1.54
C SER A 107 -2.73 -15.88 -2.95
N ILE A 108 -2.36 -14.67 -3.38
CA ILE A 108 -2.67 -14.19 -4.72
C ILE A 108 -1.47 -14.45 -5.64
N ASP A 109 -1.70 -15.11 -6.77
CA ASP A 109 -0.69 -15.40 -7.76
C ASP A 109 0.03 -14.12 -8.22
N GLY A 110 1.37 -14.16 -8.23
CA GLY A 110 2.20 -13.02 -8.57
C GLY A 110 2.24 -11.91 -7.49
N MET A 111 1.66 -12.15 -6.32
CA MET A 111 1.72 -11.24 -5.18
C MET A 111 2.33 -11.90 -3.93
N VAL A 112 3.27 -12.80 -4.15
CA VAL A 112 4.16 -13.40 -3.15
C VAL A 112 5.61 -13.23 -3.60
N PRO A 113 6.61 -13.33 -2.73
CA PRO A 113 8.01 -13.27 -3.12
C PRO A 113 8.40 -14.36 -4.12
N GLU A 114 9.39 -14.09 -4.96
CA GLU A 114 9.93 -15.10 -5.88
C GLU A 114 10.47 -16.31 -5.11
N GLY A 115 10.06 -17.50 -5.52
CA GLY A 115 10.43 -18.77 -4.88
C GLY A 115 9.58 -19.14 -3.66
N ALA A 116 8.67 -18.29 -3.21
CA ALA A 116 7.72 -18.62 -2.15
C ALA A 116 6.63 -19.56 -2.67
N GLU A 117 6.15 -20.46 -1.79
CA GLU A 117 5.01 -21.32 -2.08
C GLU A 117 3.69 -20.57 -1.92
N ASN A 118 2.77 -20.79 -2.86
CA ASN A 118 1.38 -20.35 -2.76
C ASN A 118 0.58 -21.27 -1.85
N TRP A 119 -0.46 -20.74 -1.20
CA TRP A 119 -1.43 -21.55 -0.45
C TRP A 119 -2.86 -21.26 -0.90
N ALA A 120 -3.73 -22.25 -0.72
CA ALA A 120 -5.16 -22.13 -0.95
C ALA A 120 -5.90 -22.95 0.12
N GLY A 121 -6.43 -22.27 1.14
CA GLY A 121 -7.23 -22.87 2.19
C GLY A 121 -8.62 -23.28 1.70
N GLN A 122 -9.16 -24.35 2.28
CA GLN A 122 -10.52 -24.77 2.02
C GLN A 122 -11.52 -23.84 2.73
N MET A 123 -12.73 -23.75 2.17
CA MET A 123 -13.82 -22.94 2.74
C MET A 123 -14.18 -23.42 4.15
N ASN A 124 -14.29 -22.47 5.09
CA ASN A 124 -14.64 -22.73 6.49
C ASN A 124 -13.64 -23.60 7.26
N MET A 125 -12.42 -23.68 6.77
CA MET A 125 -11.36 -24.46 7.40
C MET A 125 -10.22 -23.57 7.87
N ASP A 126 -9.66 -23.90 9.02
CA ASP A 126 -8.39 -23.34 9.46
C ASP A 126 -7.26 -23.80 8.53
N ILE A 127 -6.29 -22.95 8.30
CA ILE A 127 -5.06 -23.31 7.58
C ILE A 127 -3.86 -22.68 8.29
N SER A 128 -2.76 -23.44 8.39
CA SER A 128 -1.48 -22.96 8.88
C SER A 128 -0.47 -22.94 7.74
N VAL A 129 0.26 -21.83 7.61
CA VAL A 129 1.24 -21.61 6.55
C VAL A 129 2.54 -21.15 7.19
N THR A 130 3.65 -21.83 6.91
CA THR A 130 4.99 -21.38 7.32
C THR A 130 5.60 -20.58 6.18
N LEU A 131 6.14 -19.40 6.49
CA LEU A 131 6.65 -18.45 5.51
C LEU A 131 8.19 -18.41 5.57
N ASP A 132 8.83 -19.16 4.67
CA ASP A 132 10.29 -19.35 4.66
C ASP A 132 11.03 -18.39 3.73
N THR A 133 10.31 -17.59 2.95
CA THR A 133 10.89 -16.65 1.99
C THR A 133 10.61 -15.21 2.42
N GLU A 134 11.66 -14.38 2.46
CA GLU A 134 11.60 -12.98 2.81
C GLU A 134 10.84 -12.16 1.76
N GLY A 135 10.02 -11.20 2.20
CA GLY A 135 9.29 -10.28 1.33
C GLY A 135 7.84 -10.06 1.77
N VAL A 136 7.06 -9.51 0.86
CA VAL A 136 5.65 -9.17 1.05
C VAL A 136 4.75 -10.19 0.37
N TYR A 137 3.78 -10.71 1.12
CA TYR A 137 2.74 -11.62 0.66
C TYR A 137 1.40 -10.93 0.73
N VAL A 138 0.61 -10.98 -0.35
CA VAL A 138 -0.78 -10.55 -0.36
C VAL A 138 -1.68 -11.77 -0.49
N TYR A 139 -2.71 -11.83 0.33
CA TYR A 139 -3.65 -12.92 0.35
C TYR A 139 -5.09 -12.39 0.38
N GLN A 140 -6.04 -13.23 0.04
CA GLN A 140 -7.45 -12.89 -0.10
C GLN A 140 -8.37 -13.97 0.45
N CYS A 141 -9.63 -13.61 0.62
CA CYS A 141 -10.73 -14.54 0.74
C CYS A 141 -11.43 -14.64 -0.62
N ASP A 142 -11.40 -15.82 -1.26
CA ASP A 142 -11.88 -15.99 -2.64
C ASP A 142 -13.33 -15.54 -2.86
N PRO A 143 -14.32 -15.92 -2.02
CA PRO A 143 -15.70 -15.46 -2.23
C PRO A 143 -15.90 -13.95 -1.98
N HIS A 144 -15.00 -13.31 -1.22
CA HIS A 144 -15.18 -11.91 -0.82
C HIS A 144 -14.14 -10.95 -1.42
N VAL A 145 -13.45 -11.35 -2.49
CA VAL A 145 -12.47 -10.49 -3.19
C VAL A 145 -13.11 -9.19 -3.66
N MET A 146 -14.37 -9.21 -4.15
CA MET A 146 -15.08 -8.00 -4.56
C MET A 146 -15.34 -7.02 -3.42
N MET A 147 -15.31 -7.49 -2.16
CA MET A 147 -15.43 -6.66 -0.97
C MET A 147 -14.06 -6.23 -0.41
N ALA A 148 -12.99 -6.51 -1.16
CA ALA A 148 -11.61 -6.32 -0.76
C ALA A 148 -11.27 -7.01 0.59
N MET A 149 -11.76 -8.25 0.77
CA MET A 149 -11.33 -9.07 1.89
C MET A 149 -9.94 -9.63 1.59
N ILE A 150 -8.94 -8.84 1.92
CA ILE A 150 -7.51 -9.09 1.67
C ILE A 150 -6.69 -8.83 2.92
N GLY A 151 -5.46 -9.31 2.92
CA GLY A 151 -4.48 -8.97 3.94
C GLY A 151 -3.07 -8.99 3.38
N VAL A 152 -2.13 -8.50 4.16
CA VAL A 152 -0.72 -8.34 3.79
C VAL A 152 0.17 -8.83 4.92
N ILE A 153 1.15 -9.66 4.59
CA ILE A 153 2.16 -10.13 5.53
C ILE A 153 3.53 -9.66 5.01
N GLN A 154 4.28 -8.96 5.83
CA GLN A 154 5.69 -8.70 5.59
C GLN A 154 6.52 -9.71 6.36
N VAL A 155 7.34 -10.50 5.66
CA VAL A 155 8.30 -11.44 6.23
C VAL A 155 9.70 -10.82 6.13
N GLY A 156 10.34 -10.54 7.25
CA GLY A 156 11.64 -9.85 7.24
C GLY A 156 11.59 -8.48 6.57
N GLU A 157 12.42 -8.27 5.55
CA GLU A 157 12.42 -7.04 4.76
C GLU A 157 11.45 -7.14 3.56
N ALA A 158 10.88 -6.00 3.17
CA ALA A 158 9.88 -5.94 2.09
C ALA A 158 10.55 -5.86 0.70
N VAL A 159 11.33 -6.88 0.35
CA VAL A 159 12.23 -6.88 -0.82
C VAL A 159 11.51 -6.77 -2.18
N ASN A 160 10.24 -7.18 -2.26
CA ASN A 160 9.40 -7.15 -3.46
C ASN A 160 8.26 -6.11 -3.38
N LEU A 161 8.38 -5.10 -2.50
CA LEU A 161 7.28 -4.15 -2.25
C LEU A 161 6.86 -3.37 -3.51
N ASP A 162 7.80 -3.02 -4.37
CA ASP A 162 7.50 -2.24 -5.57
C ASP A 162 6.75 -3.08 -6.61
N GLU A 163 7.10 -4.36 -6.75
CA GLU A 163 6.38 -5.33 -7.60
C GLU A 163 4.95 -5.55 -7.07
N ILE A 164 4.79 -5.68 -5.74
CA ILE A 164 3.47 -5.80 -5.10
C ILE A 164 2.62 -4.55 -5.33
N LYS A 165 3.18 -3.35 -5.23
CA LYS A 165 2.46 -2.10 -5.53
C LYS A 165 2.03 -2.04 -7.00
N GLU A 166 2.89 -2.46 -7.94
CA GLU A 166 2.50 -2.54 -9.35
C GLU A 166 1.37 -3.57 -9.56
N ALA A 167 1.50 -4.77 -9.00
CA ALA A 167 0.48 -5.81 -9.10
C ALA A 167 -0.85 -5.37 -8.46
N SER A 168 -0.81 -4.61 -7.36
CA SER A 168 -2.00 -4.09 -6.69
C SER A 168 -2.84 -3.18 -7.59
N THR A 169 -2.21 -2.44 -8.51
CA THR A 169 -2.94 -1.60 -9.47
C THR A 169 -3.80 -2.42 -10.43
N LYS A 170 -3.38 -3.66 -10.73
CA LYS A 170 -4.11 -4.61 -11.59
C LYS A 170 -5.20 -5.35 -10.80
N LEU A 171 -5.00 -5.52 -9.49
CA LEU A 171 -5.97 -6.17 -8.59
C LEU A 171 -7.13 -5.24 -8.21
N LYS A 172 -6.88 -3.95 -7.98
CA LYS A 172 -7.88 -2.96 -7.52
C LYS A 172 -9.18 -2.93 -8.33
N PRO A 173 -9.19 -3.05 -9.67
CA PRO A 173 -10.43 -3.09 -10.43
C PRO A 173 -11.37 -4.26 -10.09
N SER A 174 -10.88 -5.32 -9.43
CA SER A 174 -11.71 -6.42 -8.96
C SER A 174 -12.49 -6.08 -7.68
N PHE A 175 -12.10 -5.02 -6.98
CA PHE A 175 -12.75 -4.58 -5.75
C PHE A 175 -13.91 -3.64 -6.07
N VAL A 176 -15.13 -4.07 -5.79
CA VAL A 176 -16.33 -3.23 -5.90
C VAL A 176 -16.51 -2.36 -4.67
N MET A 177 -16.06 -2.86 -3.51
CA MET A 177 -16.09 -2.16 -2.22
C MET A 177 -14.67 -2.00 -1.69
N ASN A 178 -14.41 -0.86 -1.03
CA ASN A 178 -13.14 -0.54 -0.36
C ASN A 178 -11.88 -0.68 -1.25
N PRO A 179 -11.86 -0.16 -2.49
CA PRO A 179 -10.73 -0.35 -3.41
C PRO A 179 -9.42 0.28 -2.88
N GLU A 180 -9.49 1.21 -1.93
CA GLU A 180 -8.36 1.85 -1.27
C GLU A 180 -7.73 0.99 -0.17
N ARG A 181 -8.39 -0.12 0.24
CA ARG A 181 -7.92 -0.97 1.36
C ARG A 181 -6.51 -1.51 1.11
N ILE A 182 -6.22 -1.95 -0.11
CA ILE A 182 -4.89 -2.47 -0.47
C ILE A 182 -3.81 -1.40 -0.31
N ASP A 183 -4.06 -0.17 -0.76
CA ASP A 183 -3.09 0.93 -0.64
C ASP A 183 -2.87 1.28 0.83
N THR A 184 -3.94 1.32 1.62
CA THR A 184 -3.88 1.57 3.06
C THR A 184 -3.02 0.52 3.76
N TYR A 185 -3.14 -0.75 3.39
CA TYR A 185 -2.35 -1.83 3.97
C TYR A 185 -0.88 -1.75 3.54
N LEU A 186 -0.61 -1.57 2.24
CA LEU A 186 0.76 -1.46 1.72
C LEU A 186 1.50 -0.20 2.23
N SER A 187 0.77 0.86 2.62
CA SER A 187 1.38 2.06 3.19
C SER A 187 1.93 1.84 4.60
N GLN A 188 1.57 0.76 5.28
CA GLN A 188 2.03 0.41 6.62
C GLN A 188 3.36 -0.36 6.64
N LEU A 189 3.87 -0.78 5.48
CA LEU A 189 5.14 -1.53 5.31
C LEU A 189 6.38 -0.66 5.20
#